data_18d5c2d4f16f59a081517267bc82807b
#
_entry.id   18d5c2d4f16f59a081517267bc82807b
#
_cell.length_a   1.000
_cell.length_b   1.000
_cell.length_c   1.000
_cell.angle_alpha   90.00
_cell.angle_beta   90.00
_cell.angle_gamma   90.00
#
_symmetry.space_group_name_H-M   'P 1'
#
loop_
_entity.id
_entity.type
_entity.pdbx_description
1 polymer ?
#
loop_
_entity_poly.entity_id
_entity_poly.type
_entity_poly.pdbx_seq_one_letter_code
_entity_poly.pdbx_strand_id
1 'polypeptide(L)'
;MFSGGQIVTTDRVDNLLGFYGTNGYDLSVKFRKHADALEVPFMEGTVTDIANQDDYKEVHLEDGSVIETKAVIVATGAAHRKLGVEGEAKFAGAGVSYC
;
A
#
# COMPACT_ATOMS: atom_id res chain seq x y z
N MET A 1 0.76 5.74 -10.89
CA MET A 1 0.29 5.47 -9.50
C MET A 1 1.37 5.85 -8.51
N PHE A 2 1.02 6.57 -7.46
CA PHE A 2 1.96 6.86 -6.37
C PHE A 2 2.13 5.66 -5.44
N SER A 3 3.37 5.35 -5.10
CA SER A 3 3.67 4.42 -4.03
C SER A 3 3.45 5.09 -2.67
N GLY A 4 3.07 4.32 -1.65
CA GLY A 4 2.98 4.81 -0.28
C GLY A 4 1.64 4.60 0.40
N GLY A 5 0.59 4.30 -0.35
CA GLY A 5 -0.73 4.02 0.23
C GLY A 5 -1.23 5.11 1.16
N GLN A 6 -1.77 4.74 2.32
CA GLN A 6 -2.32 5.68 3.31
C GLN A 6 -1.28 6.64 3.91
N ILE A 7 -0.02 6.23 3.93
CA ILE A 7 1.07 7.06 4.49
C ILE A 7 1.21 8.38 3.72
N VAL A 8 0.95 8.39 2.43
CA VAL A 8 1.11 9.58 1.58
C VAL A 8 0.29 10.77 2.08
N THR A 9 -0.86 10.52 2.69
CA THR A 9 -1.76 11.56 3.18
C THR A 9 -1.48 12.00 4.63
N THR A 10 -0.47 11.43 5.27
CA THR A 10 -0.11 11.77 6.65
C THR A 10 0.73 13.04 6.68
N ASP A 11 0.23 14.06 7.36
CA ASP A 11 0.91 15.36 7.43
C ASP A 11 2.22 15.29 8.19
N ARG A 12 2.28 14.49 9.25
CA ARG A 12 3.45 14.40 10.09
C ARG A 12 3.65 12.98 10.62
N VAL A 13 4.87 12.48 10.46
CA VAL A 13 5.30 11.17 10.99
C VAL A 13 6.35 11.39 12.04
N ASP A 14 6.05 10.99 13.29
CA ASP A 14 6.94 11.21 14.46
C ASP A 14 7.42 9.90 15.08
N ASN A 15 6.87 8.78 14.69
CA ASN A 15 7.10 7.48 15.32
C ASN A 15 7.91 6.50 14.46
N LEU A 16 8.55 7.00 13.42
CA LEU A 16 9.51 6.20 12.65
C LEU A 16 10.92 6.66 13.02
N LEU A 17 11.70 5.74 13.57
CA LEU A 17 13.07 6.04 14.01
C LEU A 17 13.91 6.54 12.82
N GLY A 18 14.56 7.69 13.03
CA GLY A 18 15.38 8.33 12.01
C GLY A 18 14.64 9.35 11.14
N PHE A 19 13.31 9.45 11.23
CA PHE A 19 12.48 10.32 10.40
C PHE A 19 11.52 11.18 11.21
N TYR A 20 11.96 11.69 12.32
CA TYR A 20 11.14 12.54 13.18
C TYR A 20 10.69 13.81 12.44
N GLY A 21 9.40 14.05 12.42
CA GLY A 21 8.83 15.27 11.87
C GLY A 21 8.71 15.31 10.34
N THR A 22 9.02 14.22 9.65
CA THR A 22 8.79 14.14 8.19
C THR A 22 7.31 14.01 7.87
N ASN A 23 6.90 14.34 6.65
CA ASN A 23 5.55 14.04 6.19
C ASN A 23 5.51 12.70 5.44
N GLY A 24 4.32 12.14 5.30
CA GLY A 24 4.15 10.84 4.67
C GLY A 24 4.52 10.81 3.19
N TYR A 25 4.28 11.90 2.47
CA TYR A 25 4.68 11.99 1.06
C TYR A 25 6.19 11.88 0.89
N ASP A 26 6.96 12.71 1.62
CA ASP A 26 8.42 12.68 1.55
C ASP A 26 8.98 11.33 1.99
N LEU A 27 8.37 10.72 3.00
CA LEU A 27 8.76 9.40 3.49
C LEU A 27 8.56 8.33 2.41
N SER A 28 7.41 8.34 1.74
CA SER A 28 7.13 7.38 0.67
C SER A 28 8.07 7.53 -0.52
N VAL A 29 8.43 8.77 -0.87
CA VAL A 29 9.43 9.05 -1.90
C VAL A 29 10.80 8.47 -1.53
N LYS A 30 11.20 8.63 -0.28
CA LYS A 30 12.49 8.08 0.22
C LYS A 30 12.50 6.56 0.20
N PHE A 31 11.41 5.93 0.59
CA PHE A 31 11.30 4.47 0.54
C PHE A 31 11.41 3.94 -0.88
N ARG A 32 10.73 4.61 -1.83
CA ARG A 32 10.81 4.22 -3.23
C ARG A 32 12.22 4.38 -3.78
N LYS A 33 12.87 5.51 -3.51
CA LYS A 33 14.26 5.74 -3.93
C LYS A 33 15.21 4.73 -3.36
N HIS A 34 15.01 4.30 -2.10
CA HIS A 34 15.83 3.28 -1.47
C HIS A 34 15.71 1.95 -2.21
N ALA A 35 14.50 1.52 -2.53
CA ALA A 35 14.26 0.29 -3.29
C ALA A 35 14.90 0.39 -4.69
N ASP A 36 14.74 1.51 -5.37
CA ASP A 36 15.33 1.74 -6.69
C ASP A 36 16.85 1.72 -6.64
N ALA A 37 17.46 2.31 -5.61
CA ALA A 37 18.92 2.29 -5.44
C ALA A 37 19.47 0.89 -5.24
N LEU A 38 18.68 -0.01 -4.65
CA LEU A 38 19.05 -1.41 -4.48
C LEU A 38 18.66 -2.28 -5.69
N GLU A 39 18.19 -1.64 -6.75
CA GLU A 39 17.78 -2.31 -7.99
C GLU A 39 16.69 -3.37 -7.77
N VAL A 40 15.79 -3.14 -6.81
CA VAL A 40 14.63 -4.01 -6.58
C VAL A 40 13.65 -3.83 -7.73
N PRO A 41 13.31 -4.90 -8.48
CA PRO A 41 12.32 -4.79 -9.55
C PRO A 41 10.96 -4.36 -9.02
N PHE A 42 10.32 -3.44 -9.72
CA PHE A 42 8.98 -2.96 -9.39
C PHE A 42 8.05 -3.21 -10.56
N MET A 43 6.89 -3.79 -10.28
CA MET A 43 5.87 -4.04 -11.28
C MET A 43 4.55 -3.44 -10.81
N GLU A 44 3.94 -2.61 -11.66
CA GLU A 44 2.58 -2.13 -11.42
C GLU A 44 1.57 -3.15 -11.92
N GLY A 45 0.55 -3.40 -11.13
CA GLY A 45 -0.52 -4.31 -11.52
C GLY A 45 -1.47 -4.58 -10.36
N THR A 46 -2.60 -5.16 -10.68
CA THR A 46 -3.59 -5.57 -9.68
C THR A 46 -3.51 -7.09 -9.54
N VAL A 47 -3.18 -7.54 -8.34
CA VAL A 47 -3.16 -8.96 -8.00
C VAL A 47 -4.60 -9.41 -7.74
N THR A 48 -5.03 -10.45 -8.45
CA THR A 48 -6.39 -10.99 -8.32
C THR A 48 -6.42 -12.28 -7.51
N ASP A 49 -5.33 -13.04 -7.51
CA ASP A 49 -5.28 -14.31 -6.79
C ASP A 49 -3.83 -14.74 -6.54
N ILE A 50 -3.65 -15.58 -5.54
CA ILE A 50 -2.38 -16.25 -5.25
C ILE A 50 -2.67 -17.75 -5.15
N ALA A 51 -2.11 -18.52 -6.07
CA ALA A 51 -2.24 -19.97 -6.07
C ALA A 51 -1.01 -20.60 -5.42
N ASN A 52 -1.23 -21.48 -4.46
CA ASN A 52 -0.16 -22.20 -3.77
C ASN A 52 0.08 -23.54 -4.46
N GLN A 53 1.23 -23.65 -5.11
CA GLN A 53 1.69 -24.92 -5.70
C GLN A 53 2.64 -25.63 -4.70
N ASP A 54 3.02 -26.86 -5.00
CA ASP A 54 3.83 -27.65 -4.05
C ASP A 54 5.19 -27.01 -3.75
N ASP A 55 5.91 -26.56 -4.78
CA ASP A 55 7.27 -26.03 -4.66
C ASP A 55 7.37 -24.52 -4.84
N TYR A 56 6.29 -23.88 -5.29
CA TYR A 56 6.27 -22.47 -5.61
C TYR A 56 4.86 -21.89 -5.48
N LYS A 57 4.76 -20.57 -5.59
CA LYS A 57 3.49 -19.85 -5.58
C LYS A 57 3.34 -19.09 -6.89
N GLU A 58 2.11 -18.98 -7.34
CA GLU A 58 1.75 -18.20 -8.52
C GLU A 58 0.97 -16.96 -8.09
N VAL A 59 1.46 -15.80 -8.50
CA VAL A 59 0.75 -14.53 -8.29
C VAL A 59 0.07 -14.17 -9.61
N HIS A 60 -1.26 -14.16 -9.59
CA HIS A 60 -2.08 -13.86 -10.77
C HIS A 60 -2.44 -12.38 -10.79
N LEU A 61 -2.24 -11.75 -11.93
CA LEU A 61 -2.55 -10.34 -12.16
C LEU A 61 -3.80 -10.19 -13.02
N GLU A 62 -4.46 -9.06 -12.91
CA GLU A 62 -5.70 -8.76 -13.64
C GLU A 62 -5.52 -8.83 -15.15
N ASP A 63 -4.33 -8.49 -15.65
CA ASP A 63 -4.01 -8.53 -17.10
C ASP A 63 -3.76 -9.94 -17.65
N GLY A 64 -3.87 -10.96 -16.83
CA GLY A 64 -3.60 -12.35 -17.19
C GLY A 64 -2.17 -12.80 -16.94
N SER A 65 -1.29 -11.91 -16.52
CA SER A 65 0.10 -12.27 -16.19
C SER A 65 0.16 -13.16 -14.95
N VAL A 66 1.13 -14.05 -14.91
CA VAL A 66 1.39 -14.92 -13.76
C VAL A 66 2.87 -14.82 -13.40
N ILE A 67 3.14 -14.57 -12.13
CA ILE A 67 4.49 -14.51 -11.59
C ILE A 67 4.71 -15.71 -10.69
N GLU A 68 5.73 -16.49 -10.98
CA GLU A 68 6.13 -17.61 -10.13
C GLU A 68 7.16 -17.14 -9.10
N THR A 69 6.96 -17.52 -7.84
CA THR A 69 7.87 -17.14 -6.75
C THR A 69 7.87 -18.23 -5.66
N LYS A 70 8.93 -18.27 -4.88
CA LYS A 70 9.02 -19.19 -3.75
C LYS A 70 8.29 -18.66 -2.51
N ALA A 71 8.22 -17.35 -2.34
CA ALA A 71 7.61 -16.73 -1.18
C ALA A 71 6.89 -15.45 -1.57
N VAL A 72 5.84 -15.10 -0.83
CA VAL A 72 5.05 -13.89 -1.05
C VAL A 72 4.87 -13.19 0.28
N ILE A 73 5.12 -11.88 0.30
CA ILE A 73 4.77 -11.03 1.42
C ILE A 73 3.52 -10.24 1.03
N VAL A 74 2.45 -10.41 1.81
CA VAL A 74 1.20 -9.69 1.59
C VAL A 74 1.21 -8.40 2.40
N ALA A 75 1.30 -7.27 1.71
CA ALA A 75 1.34 -5.94 2.34
C ALA A 75 0.43 -4.99 1.57
N THR A 76 -0.82 -5.39 1.41
CA THR A 76 -1.80 -4.73 0.54
C THR A 76 -2.46 -3.50 1.15
N GLY A 77 -2.14 -3.18 2.40
CA GLY A 77 -2.73 -2.06 3.10
C GLY A 77 -4.18 -2.30 3.50
N ALA A 78 -4.86 -1.23 3.83
CA ALA A 78 -6.25 -1.26 4.25
C ALA A 78 -6.96 0.00 3.78
N ALA A 79 -8.26 -0.10 3.60
CA ALA A 79 -9.13 1.03 3.35
C ALA A 79 -10.25 1.03 4.40
N HIS A 80 -10.72 2.22 4.78
CA HIS A 80 -11.80 2.33 5.74
C HIS A 80 -13.09 1.75 5.17
N ARG A 81 -13.76 0.91 5.99
CA ARG A 81 -15.07 0.43 5.62
C ARG A 81 -16.08 1.56 5.82
N LYS A 82 -16.78 1.90 4.76
CA LYS A 82 -17.81 2.92 4.82
C LYS A 82 -19.09 2.36 5.43
N LEU A 83 -19.81 3.22 6.17
CA LEU A 83 -21.10 2.84 6.78
C LEU A 83 -22.21 2.72 5.74
N GLY A 84 -22.11 3.50 4.66
CA GLY A 84 -23.13 3.53 3.61
C GLY A 84 -24.37 4.32 4.01
N VAL A 85 -24.27 5.20 5.00
CA VAL A 85 -25.38 6.03 5.47
C VAL A 85 -25.34 7.42 4.87
N GLU A 86 -26.49 8.09 4.84
CA GLU A 86 -26.58 9.47 4.36
C GLU A 86 -25.73 10.40 5.23
N GLY A 87 -25.02 11.32 4.60
CA GLY A 87 -24.16 12.28 5.28
C GLY A 87 -22.77 11.81 5.62
N GLU A 88 -22.44 10.54 5.42
CA GLU A 88 -21.12 10.00 5.74
C GLU A 88 -20.02 10.77 5.00
N ALA A 89 -20.12 10.91 3.68
CA ALA A 89 -19.13 11.62 2.88
C ALA A 89 -19.06 13.11 3.23
N LYS A 90 -20.22 13.73 3.50
CA LYS A 90 -20.33 15.16 3.84
C LYS A 90 -19.67 15.47 5.18
N PHE A 91 -19.80 14.59 6.18
CA PHE A 91 -19.33 14.80 7.53
C PHE A 91 -18.03 14.04 7.85
N ALA A 92 -17.40 13.42 6.88
CA ALA A 92 -16.13 12.76 7.06
C ALA A 92 -15.07 13.79 7.53
N GLY A 93 -14.44 13.51 8.68
CA GLY A 93 -13.52 14.43 9.33
C GLY A 93 -14.20 15.56 10.14
N ALA A 94 -15.51 15.66 10.08
CA ALA A 94 -16.29 16.71 10.76
C ALA A 94 -17.50 16.13 11.52
N GLY A 95 -17.31 14.98 12.15
CA GLY A 95 -18.35 14.26 12.90
C GLY A 95 -18.39 12.78 12.58
N VAL A 96 -17.99 12.38 11.39
CA VAL A 96 -17.77 10.97 11.02
C VAL A 96 -16.28 10.72 10.97
N SER A 97 -15.79 9.81 11.80
CA SER A 97 -14.38 9.45 11.89
C SER A 97 -14.20 7.95 11.68
N TYR A 98 -13.12 7.58 11.00
CA TYR A 98 -12.73 6.18 10.78
C TYR A 98 -11.55 5.73 11.68
N CYS A 99 -11.06 6.62 12.51
CA CYS A 99 -9.95 6.33 13.44
C CYS A 99 -10.41 6.15 14.87
#